data_5c8775efdb0120e6d0f2b63a60a830e4
#
_entry.id   5c8775efdb0120e6d0f2b63a60a830e4
#
_cell.length_a   1.000
_cell.length_b   1.000
_cell.length_c   1.000
_cell.angle_alpha   90.00
_cell.angle_beta   90.00
_cell.angle_gamma   90.00
#
_symmetry.space_group_name_H-M   'P 1'
#
loop_
_entity.id
_entity.type
_entity.pdbx_description
1 polymer ?
#
loop_
_entity_poly.entity_id
_entity_poly.type
_entity_poly.pdbx_seq_one_letter_code
_entity_poly.pdbx_strand_id
1 'polypeptide(L)'
;MEHFAIADTRARLEAQNGGWEVVHESPNLEVGVLVRIAPTPDPPVRHTADEIYFVLAGEATLESEGESRRLRPGDAAFVPAGTEHHFVDYELISALVAFSRDG
;
A
#
# COMPACT_ATOMS: atom_id res chain seq x y z
N MET A 1 -16.71 -6.34 -16.47
CA MET A 1 -15.33 -6.52 -15.98
C MET A 1 -14.57 -5.21 -16.08
N GLU A 2 -13.80 -4.87 -15.06
CA GLU A 2 -12.92 -3.70 -15.08
C GLU A 2 -11.47 -4.17 -15.22
N HIS A 3 -10.67 -3.36 -15.90
CA HIS A 3 -9.25 -3.62 -16.09
C HIS A 3 -8.46 -2.40 -15.64
N PHE A 4 -7.41 -2.59 -14.87
CA PHE A 4 -6.59 -1.51 -14.35
C PHE A 4 -5.14 -1.69 -14.80
N ALA A 5 -4.59 -0.69 -15.47
CA ALA A 5 -3.18 -0.66 -15.88
C ALA A 5 -2.33 -0.21 -14.69
N ILE A 6 -2.11 -1.11 -13.74
CA ILE A 6 -1.43 -0.81 -12.48
C ILE A 6 -0.02 -0.25 -12.70
N ALA A 7 0.70 -0.78 -13.70
CA ALA A 7 2.04 -0.28 -14.02
C ALA A 7 2.02 1.19 -14.44
N ASP A 8 0.97 1.62 -15.16
CA ASP A 8 0.83 3.02 -15.58
C ASP A 8 0.52 3.93 -14.40
N THR A 9 -0.36 3.48 -13.50
CA THR A 9 -0.67 4.21 -12.26
C THR A 9 0.59 4.37 -11.41
N ARG A 10 1.35 3.30 -11.24
CA ARG A 10 2.59 3.33 -10.49
C ARG A 10 3.60 4.31 -11.12
N ALA A 11 3.74 4.27 -12.44
CA ALA A 11 4.66 5.16 -13.15
C ALA A 11 4.30 6.64 -12.94
N ARG A 12 3.01 6.97 -13.00
CA ARG A 12 2.56 8.36 -12.74
C ARG A 12 2.89 8.79 -11.31
N LEU A 13 2.63 7.93 -10.34
CA LEU A 13 2.91 8.23 -8.93
C LEU A 13 4.40 8.36 -8.67
N GLU A 14 5.23 7.52 -9.27
CA GLU A 14 6.69 7.64 -9.17
C GLU A 14 7.17 8.96 -9.78
N ALA A 15 6.63 9.34 -10.94
CA ALA A 15 7.02 10.59 -11.62
C ALA A 15 6.66 11.83 -10.81
N GLN A 16 5.63 11.77 -9.97
CA GLN A 16 5.25 12.87 -9.08
C GLN A 16 5.81 12.73 -7.67
N ASN A 17 6.80 11.89 -7.49
CA ASN A 17 7.52 11.66 -6.23
C ASN A 17 6.66 11.01 -5.14
N GLY A 18 5.75 10.15 -5.54
CA GLY A 18 4.93 9.36 -4.62
C GLY A 18 3.48 9.80 -4.53
N GLY A 19 2.70 9.04 -3.82
CA GLY A 19 1.30 9.32 -3.59
C GLY A 19 0.44 8.07 -3.46
N TRP A 20 -0.86 8.31 -3.45
CA TRP A 20 -1.89 7.29 -3.35
C TRP A 20 -2.95 7.55 -4.41
N GLU A 21 -3.32 6.53 -5.16
CA GLU A 21 -4.39 6.65 -6.16
C GLU A 21 -5.33 5.45 -6.04
N VAL A 22 -6.62 5.73 -5.84
CA VAL A 22 -7.64 4.68 -5.83
C VAL A 22 -7.96 4.32 -7.28
N VAL A 23 -7.88 3.04 -7.60
CA VAL A 23 -8.18 2.55 -8.95
C VAL A 23 -9.53 1.84 -9.04
N HIS A 24 -10.07 1.40 -7.91
CA HIS A 24 -11.37 0.73 -7.85
C HIS A 24 -12.09 1.01 -6.54
N GLU A 25 -13.37 1.31 -6.63
CA GLU A 25 -14.26 1.38 -5.46
C GLU A 25 -15.56 0.67 -5.78
N SER A 26 -15.99 -0.18 -4.87
CA SER A 26 -17.28 -0.85 -4.93
C SER A 26 -17.81 -0.99 -3.50
N PRO A 27 -19.04 -1.48 -3.29
CA PRO A 27 -19.61 -1.57 -1.93
C PRO A 27 -18.74 -2.36 -0.95
N ASN A 28 -18.02 -3.38 -1.42
CA ASN A 28 -17.26 -4.28 -0.52
C ASN A 28 -15.76 -4.17 -0.65
N LEU A 29 -15.24 -3.35 -1.57
CA LEU A 29 -13.81 -3.35 -1.87
C LEU A 29 -13.33 -1.98 -2.34
N GLU A 30 -12.18 -1.56 -1.81
CA GLU A 30 -11.43 -0.43 -2.33
C GLU A 30 -10.03 -0.90 -2.67
N VAL A 31 -9.54 -0.56 -3.86
CA VAL A 31 -8.19 -0.92 -4.29
C VAL A 31 -7.46 0.32 -4.77
N GLY A 32 -6.22 0.47 -4.37
CA GLY A 32 -5.38 1.58 -4.80
C GLY A 32 -3.93 1.19 -4.96
N VAL A 33 -3.16 2.14 -5.45
CA VAL A 33 -1.71 2.02 -5.59
C VAL A 33 -1.05 3.05 -4.68
N LEU A 34 -0.11 2.59 -3.87
CA LEU A 34 0.69 3.43 -2.99
C LEU A 34 2.11 3.48 -3.52
N VAL A 35 2.68 4.68 -3.55
CA VAL A 35 4.12 4.87 -3.81
C VAL A 35 4.66 5.82 -2.75
N ARG A 36 5.72 5.40 -2.04
CA ARG A 36 6.49 6.26 -1.14
C ARG A 36 7.94 6.27 -1.57
N ILE A 37 8.53 7.45 -1.60
CA ILE A 37 9.93 7.64 -2.01
C ILE A 37 10.64 8.44 -0.92
N ALA A 38 11.77 7.92 -0.43
CA ALA A 38 12.57 8.61 0.57
C ALA A 38 13.04 9.98 0.03
N PRO A 39 13.16 11.01 0.88
CA PRO A 39 13.02 10.98 2.32
C PRO A 39 11.59 11.19 2.84
N THR A 40 10.58 11.20 1.98
CA THR A 40 9.20 11.36 2.42
C THR A 40 8.80 10.19 3.32
N PRO A 41 8.36 10.44 4.55
CA PRO A 41 7.97 9.37 5.46
C PRO A 41 6.60 8.81 5.12
N ASP A 42 6.37 7.58 5.56
CA ASP A 42 5.04 6.97 5.54
C ASP A 42 4.48 7.09 6.96
N PRO A 43 3.54 8.02 7.20
CA PRO A 43 3.05 8.24 8.56
C PRO A 43 2.27 7.03 9.07
N PRO A 44 2.38 6.71 10.39
CA PRO A 44 1.59 5.64 10.97
C PRO A 44 0.11 5.91 10.78
N VAL A 45 -0.62 4.89 10.36
CA VAL A 45 -2.07 4.98 10.13
C VAL A 45 -2.78 3.80 10.77
N ARG A 46 -4.07 4.00 11.04
CA ARG A 46 -4.96 2.97 11.56
C ARG A 46 -6.25 3.05 10.75
N HIS A 47 -6.59 1.97 10.07
CA HIS A 47 -7.80 1.90 9.26
C HIS A 47 -8.88 1.09 9.96
N THR A 48 -10.14 1.40 9.68
CA THR A 48 -11.29 0.63 10.17
C THR A 48 -11.58 -0.60 9.31
N ALA A 49 -10.86 -0.76 8.20
CA ALA A 49 -10.99 -1.88 7.28
C ALA A 49 -9.81 -2.84 7.42
N ASP A 50 -10.04 -4.10 7.05
CA ASP A 50 -8.94 -5.04 6.81
C ASP A 50 -8.19 -4.60 5.56
N GLU A 51 -6.88 -4.81 5.56
CA GLU A 51 -6.02 -4.33 4.49
C GLU A 51 -5.03 -5.40 4.07
N ILE A 52 -4.81 -5.53 2.76
CA ILE A 52 -3.74 -6.36 2.24
C ILE A 52 -2.86 -5.53 1.31
N TYR A 53 -1.55 -5.64 1.49
CA TYR A 53 -0.53 -5.09 0.60
C TYR A 53 0.02 -6.18 -0.30
N PHE A 54 0.25 -5.84 -1.56
CA PHE A 54 1.03 -6.64 -2.47
C PHE A 54 2.13 -5.78 -3.05
N VAL A 55 3.40 -6.11 -2.77
CA VAL A 55 4.54 -5.28 -3.18
C VAL A 55 4.81 -5.42 -4.67
N LEU A 56 4.82 -4.29 -5.36
CA LEU A 56 5.05 -4.21 -6.81
C LEU A 56 6.51 -3.91 -7.13
N ALA A 57 7.14 -3.01 -6.36
CA ALA A 57 8.51 -2.57 -6.59
C ALA A 57 9.10 -2.03 -5.30
N GLY A 58 10.44 -2.08 -5.21
CA GLY A 58 11.15 -1.61 -4.03
C GLY A 58 11.04 -2.58 -2.86
N GLU A 59 11.72 -2.22 -1.76
CA GLU A 59 11.69 -3.00 -0.51
C GLU A 59 11.46 -2.05 0.64
N ALA A 60 10.76 -2.51 1.65
CA ALA A 60 10.48 -1.74 2.85
C ALA A 60 10.26 -2.67 4.04
N THR A 61 10.42 -2.13 5.24
CA THR A 61 9.98 -2.82 6.45
C THR A 61 8.59 -2.32 6.82
N LEU A 62 7.64 -3.23 6.95
CA LEU A 62 6.31 -2.91 7.48
C LEU A 62 6.36 -3.12 8.98
N GLU A 63 6.07 -2.05 9.73
CA GLU A 63 5.97 -2.07 11.19
C GLU A 63 4.50 -2.00 11.60
N SER A 64 4.09 -2.87 12.52
CA SER A 64 2.72 -2.94 13.00
C SER A 64 2.70 -3.48 14.41
N GLU A 65 2.35 -2.65 15.39
CA GLU A 65 2.14 -3.02 16.79
C GLU A 65 3.16 -4.02 17.37
N GLY A 66 4.45 -3.64 17.29
CA GLY A 66 5.53 -4.47 17.84
C GLY A 66 6.05 -5.56 16.92
N GLU A 67 5.47 -5.71 15.74
CA GLU A 67 5.96 -6.63 14.71
C GLU A 67 6.64 -5.84 13.60
N SER A 68 7.63 -6.46 12.97
CA SER A 68 8.30 -5.91 11.79
C SER A 68 8.54 -7.01 10.78
N ARG A 69 8.27 -6.72 9.51
CA ARG A 69 8.53 -7.64 8.41
C ARG A 69 9.16 -6.91 7.25
N ARG A 70 10.23 -7.47 6.70
CA ARG A 70 10.83 -6.94 5.47
C ARG A 70 10.06 -7.48 4.28
N LEU A 71 9.55 -6.59 3.43
CA LEU A 71 8.77 -6.94 2.25
C LEU A 71 9.54 -6.60 0.98
N ARG A 72 9.43 -7.46 -0.01
CA ARG A 72 10.07 -7.36 -1.33
C ARG A 72 9.03 -7.53 -2.42
N PRO A 73 9.36 -7.20 -3.68
CA PRO A 73 8.43 -7.41 -4.78
C PRO A 73 7.91 -8.86 -4.82
N GLY A 74 6.59 -8.99 -4.93
CA GLY A 74 5.92 -10.29 -4.92
C GLY A 74 5.44 -10.74 -3.54
N ASP A 75 5.89 -10.08 -2.46
CA ASP A 75 5.39 -10.38 -1.12
C ASP A 75 4.05 -9.71 -0.87
N ALA A 76 3.24 -10.32 -0.04
CA ALA A 76 2.00 -9.74 0.45
C ALA A 76 1.99 -9.71 1.97
N ALA A 77 1.26 -8.75 2.55
CA ALA A 77 1.07 -8.66 3.99
C ALA A 77 -0.37 -8.28 4.30
N PHE A 78 -0.95 -8.91 5.30
CA PHE A 78 -2.29 -8.61 5.78
C PHE A 78 -2.20 -7.83 7.09
N VAL A 79 -2.94 -6.72 7.17
CA VAL A 79 -3.04 -5.90 8.37
C VAL A 79 -4.51 -5.87 8.80
N PRO A 80 -4.85 -6.41 9.98
CA PRO A 80 -6.24 -6.38 10.45
C PRO A 80 -6.75 -4.97 10.72
N ALA A 81 -8.04 -4.78 10.59
CA ALA A 81 -8.71 -3.53 10.95
C ALA A 81 -8.31 -3.09 12.36
N GLY A 82 -8.10 -1.79 12.54
CA GLY A 82 -7.76 -1.19 13.82
C GLY A 82 -6.30 -1.31 14.24
N THR A 83 -5.44 -1.88 13.42
CA THR A 83 -4.02 -2.06 13.72
C THR A 83 -3.21 -0.91 13.13
N GLU A 84 -2.48 -0.19 13.97
CA GLU A 84 -1.59 0.88 13.52
C GLU A 84 -0.39 0.29 12.79
N HIS A 85 -0.04 0.86 11.64
CA HIS A 85 1.05 0.36 10.81
C HIS A 85 1.62 1.43 9.91
N HIS A 86 2.86 1.23 9.44
CA HIS A 86 3.50 2.07 8.44
C HIS A 86 4.74 1.37 7.84
N PHE A 87 5.17 1.86 6.69
CA PHE A 87 6.43 1.44 6.10
C PHE A 87 7.59 2.29 6.61
N VAL A 88 8.73 1.65 6.83
CA VAL A 88 10.01 2.30 7.17
C VAL A 88 11.15 1.65 6.38
N ASP A 89 12.33 2.24 6.43
CA ASP A 89 13.57 1.70 5.84
C ASP A 89 13.42 1.37 4.35
N TYR A 90 12.99 2.35 3.57
CA TYR A 90 12.86 2.22 2.12
C TYR A 90 13.55 3.38 1.40
N GLU A 91 14.01 3.12 0.19
CA GLU A 91 14.31 4.17 -0.78
C GLU A 91 13.06 4.43 -1.63
N LEU A 92 12.43 3.35 -2.07
CA LEU A 92 11.15 3.36 -2.76
C LEU A 92 10.36 2.12 -2.33
N ILE A 93 9.07 2.30 -2.11
CA ILE A 93 8.11 1.19 -1.97
C ILE A 93 6.87 1.49 -2.80
N SER A 94 6.49 0.54 -3.65
CA SER A 94 5.27 0.61 -4.41
C SER A 94 4.45 -0.64 -4.14
N ALA A 95 3.19 -0.47 -3.78
CA ALA A 95 2.31 -1.56 -3.42
C ALA A 95 0.91 -1.39 -3.99
N LEU A 96 0.32 -2.49 -4.41
CA LEU A 96 -1.12 -2.58 -4.63
C LEU A 96 -1.75 -2.83 -3.27
N VAL A 97 -2.77 -2.06 -2.93
CA VAL A 97 -3.41 -2.13 -1.62
C VAL A 97 -4.90 -2.35 -1.78
N ALA A 98 -5.43 -3.34 -1.10
CA ALA A 98 -6.86 -3.61 -1.08
C ALA A 98 -7.41 -3.48 0.34
N PHE A 99 -8.53 -2.78 0.47
CA PHE A 99 -9.26 -2.62 1.72
C PHE A 99 -10.64 -3.29 1.61
N SER A 100 -11.05 -3.98 2.67
CA SER A 100 -12.43 -4.42 2.80
C SER A 100 -13.34 -3.20 3.05
N ARG A 101 -14.57 -3.27 2.60
CA ARG A 101 -15.59 -2.24 2.85
C ARG A 101 -16.89 -2.91 3.25
N ASP A 102 -17.65 -2.22 4.08
CA ASP A 102 -18.99 -2.65 4.43
C ASP A 102 -19.95 -2.16 3.34
N GLY A 103 -20.57 -3.13 2.68
CA GLY A 103 -21.51 -2.88 1.60
C GLY A 103 -22.84 -2.34 2.03
#